data_cf74f7a932d1688313adbc36c3a8f19d
#
_entry.id   cf74f7a932d1688313adbc36c3a8f19d
#
_cell.length_a   1.000
_cell.length_b   1.000
_cell.length_c   1.000
_cell.angle_alpha   90.00
_cell.angle_beta   90.00
_cell.angle_gamma   90.00
#
_symmetry.space_group_name_H-M   'P 1'
#
loop_
_entity.id
_entity.type
_entity.pdbx_description
1 polymer ?
#
loop_
_entity_poly.entity_id
_entity_poly.type
_entity_poly.pdbx_seq_one_letter_code
_entity_poly.pdbx_strand_id
1 'polypeptide(L)'
;MTTAAPGASRGPADPGSPRAAAGPTATGSTRATRPSGGPAAPGPLAALRPRLPSPLEEVVDERFERYGVRLLLKRDDLIHPELVGNKWRKLAPNLAAADGRPVVTFGGAYSNHLRATAAAGRLLGLATVGVVRGHELAGRPLNPSLARCAADGMRLHFADRAAYRHKAEPGTLAALLRAAGAEDAVVVPEGGSNAAAVRGCRALGEELSGHADVAALACGTGGTLAGLAAGFTPGRVIGVPVLRGGFLGEEVRRLQEDAFGGPRGDWSLDERFHCGGYARTTLALDAFADDFERRHGVPLERVYVAKMLLGLLTMAREGAFPRGTSLAAVVTGGPFPRRGPLSPKSPR
;
A
#
# COMPACT_ATOMS: atom_id res chain seq x y z
N MET A 1 11.82 -35.74 -55.80
CA MET A 1 12.02 -37.18 -55.53
C MET A 1 11.37 -37.42 -54.17
N THR A 2 10.15 -37.86 -54.17
CA THR A 2 9.62 -39.23 -54.10
C THR A 2 9.67 -39.69 -52.65
N THR A 3 8.54 -39.77 -52.05
CA THR A 3 7.51 -40.80 -51.70
C THR A 3 7.74 -41.33 -50.29
N ALA A 4 6.84 -41.75 -49.42
CA ALA A 4 5.40 -41.93 -49.36
C ALA A 4 5.06 -42.40 -47.92
N ALA A 5 3.88 -42.15 -47.46
CA ALA A 5 3.21 -42.95 -46.43
C ALA A 5 2.72 -44.29 -47.08
N PRO A 6 2.07 -45.25 -46.43
CA PRO A 6 1.07 -45.22 -45.35
C PRO A 6 1.03 -46.48 -44.43
N GLY A 7 0.02 -46.61 -43.56
CA GLY A 7 -0.43 -47.91 -43.05
C GLY A 7 -1.34 -47.86 -41.82
N ALA A 8 -2.63 -47.97 -42.04
CA ALA A 8 -3.68 -48.14 -41.02
C ALA A 8 -3.98 -49.64 -40.79
N SER A 9 -4.55 -50.00 -39.58
CA SER A 9 -5.57 -51.09 -39.44
C SER A 9 -6.11 -51.08 -37.98
N ARG A 10 -7.27 -50.93 -37.85
CA ARG A 10 -8.60 -51.43 -37.44
C ARG A 10 -8.59 -52.60 -36.43
N GLY A 11 -9.46 -52.43 -35.42
CA GLY A 11 -9.97 -53.22 -34.34
C GLY A 11 -10.42 -54.66 -34.58
N PRO A 12 -11.29 -55.34 -33.80
CA PRO A 12 -12.55 -54.88 -33.17
C PRO A 12 -12.95 -55.48 -31.77
N ALA A 13 -14.06 -54.96 -31.23
CA ALA A 13 -15.23 -55.55 -30.57
C ALA A 13 -15.16 -56.35 -29.23
N ASP A 14 -15.89 -55.88 -28.27
CA ASP A 14 -16.87 -56.30 -27.24
C ASP A 14 -17.37 -57.79 -27.33
N PRO A 15 -17.99 -58.45 -26.31
CA PRO A 15 -18.86 -57.96 -25.22
C PRO A 15 -18.82 -58.77 -23.87
N GLY A 16 -19.54 -58.32 -22.83
CA GLY A 16 -19.96 -59.22 -21.76
C GLY A 16 -20.28 -58.64 -20.40
N SER A 17 -21.48 -58.15 -20.19
CA SER A 17 -22.10 -58.11 -18.84
C SER A 17 -22.71 -59.48 -18.50
N PRO A 18 -22.85 -59.83 -17.21
CA PRO A 18 -24.18 -59.71 -16.55
C PRO A 18 -24.22 -59.41 -15.05
N ARG A 19 -25.28 -58.67 -14.72
CA ARG A 19 -26.26 -58.75 -13.58
C ARG A 19 -25.85 -59.15 -12.15
N ALA A 20 -26.12 -58.24 -11.25
CA ALA A 20 -27.01 -58.21 -10.06
C ALA A 20 -26.77 -59.18 -8.89
N ALA A 21 -26.63 -58.58 -7.68
CA ALA A 21 -27.29 -59.06 -6.47
C ALA A 21 -27.49 -57.91 -5.45
N ALA A 22 -28.66 -57.92 -4.82
CA ALA A 22 -29.21 -56.87 -3.99
C ALA A 22 -28.88 -56.99 -2.48
N GLY A 23 -28.76 -55.81 -1.82
CA GLY A 23 -29.15 -55.50 -0.47
C GLY A 23 -28.21 -55.86 0.71
N PRO A 24 -28.26 -55.18 1.84
CA PRO A 24 -29.45 -54.54 2.43
C PRO A 24 -29.23 -53.09 2.98
N THR A 25 -30.34 -52.46 3.22
CA THR A 25 -30.63 -51.22 3.92
C THR A 25 -29.82 -50.95 5.17
N ALA A 26 -29.15 -49.78 5.25
CA ALA A 26 -28.71 -49.16 6.50
C ALA A 26 -29.35 -47.78 6.66
N THR A 27 -30.02 -47.67 7.74
CA THR A 27 -30.79 -46.60 8.36
C THR A 27 -30.16 -45.22 8.25
N GLY A 28 -31.01 -44.25 7.89
CA GLY A 28 -30.70 -42.84 7.84
C GLY A 28 -30.24 -42.23 9.17
N SER A 29 -29.09 -41.59 9.13
CA SER A 29 -28.68 -40.61 10.13
C SER A 29 -28.96 -39.22 9.56
N THR A 30 -30.01 -38.60 10.03
CA THR A 30 -30.34 -37.21 9.77
C THR A 30 -29.24 -36.32 10.34
N ARG A 31 -28.36 -35.86 9.45
CA ARG A 31 -27.39 -34.80 9.75
C ARG A 31 -28.15 -33.49 9.92
N ALA A 32 -28.32 -33.09 11.18
CA ALA A 32 -28.89 -31.79 11.52
C ALA A 32 -28.11 -30.69 10.83
N THR A 33 -28.74 -30.00 9.91
CA THR A 33 -28.25 -28.74 9.33
C THR A 33 -28.25 -27.70 10.44
N ARG A 34 -27.05 -27.27 10.84
CA ARG A 34 -26.88 -26.08 11.68
C ARG A 34 -27.56 -24.89 10.99
N PRO A 35 -28.32 -24.07 11.71
CA PRO A 35 -28.91 -22.87 11.14
C PRO A 35 -27.77 -21.91 10.72
N SER A 36 -27.91 -21.38 9.53
CA SER A 36 -27.06 -20.36 8.92
C SER A 36 -26.77 -19.23 9.91
N GLY A 37 -25.48 -18.98 10.15
CA GLY A 37 -25.01 -18.01 11.10
C GLY A 37 -25.55 -16.62 10.84
N GLY A 38 -25.85 -15.92 11.90
CA GLY A 38 -26.00 -14.47 11.93
C GLY A 38 -24.72 -13.79 11.38
N PRO A 39 -24.76 -12.49 11.09
CA PRO A 39 -23.61 -11.78 10.52
C PRO A 39 -22.37 -12.02 11.38
N ALA A 40 -21.32 -12.54 10.76
CA ALA A 40 -20.05 -12.78 11.44
C ALA A 40 -19.62 -11.49 12.15
N ALA A 41 -19.16 -11.60 13.39
CA ALA A 41 -18.63 -10.45 14.12
C ALA A 41 -17.57 -9.75 13.24
N PRO A 42 -17.57 -8.42 13.16
CA PRO A 42 -16.59 -7.71 12.36
C PRO A 42 -15.19 -8.11 12.81
N GLY A 43 -14.35 -8.53 11.85
CA GLY A 43 -12.98 -8.93 12.15
C GLY A 43 -12.20 -7.79 12.85
N PRO A 44 -11.08 -8.08 13.52
CA PRO A 44 -10.37 -7.12 14.37
C PRO A 44 -10.00 -5.82 13.65
N LEU A 45 -9.78 -5.86 12.34
CA LEU A 45 -9.55 -4.67 11.53
C LEU A 45 -10.78 -3.77 11.38
N ALA A 46 -11.98 -4.34 11.29
CA ALA A 46 -13.21 -3.57 11.22
C ALA A 46 -13.51 -2.85 12.56
N ALA A 47 -13.05 -3.40 13.69
CA ALA A 47 -13.14 -2.76 15.00
C ALA A 47 -12.36 -1.43 15.07
N LEU A 48 -11.35 -1.22 14.21
CA LEU A 48 -10.61 0.04 14.09
C LEU A 48 -11.41 1.15 13.41
N ARG A 49 -12.59 0.84 12.84
CA ARG A 49 -13.53 1.79 12.22
C ARG A 49 -12.87 2.72 11.19
N PRO A 50 -12.21 2.20 10.15
CA PRO A 50 -11.63 3.05 9.11
C PRO A 50 -12.72 3.83 8.39
N ARG A 51 -12.45 5.09 8.06
CA ARG A 51 -13.33 5.89 7.22
C ARG A 51 -13.11 5.52 5.75
N LEU A 52 -13.89 4.56 5.27
CA LEU A 52 -13.88 4.08 3.88
C LEU A 52 -15.31 4.11 3.30
N PRO A 53 -15.49 4.52 2.03
CA PRO A 53 -14.44 5.11 1.18
C PRO A 53 -13.86 6.38 1.82
N SER A 54 -12.57 6.67 1.53
CA SER A 54 -11.97 7.90 2.02
C SER A 54 -12.61 9.11 1.33
N PRO A 55 -12.70 10.28 1.99
CA PRO A 55 -13.35 11.44 1.38
C PRO A 55 -12.71 11.85 0.06
N LEU A 56 -13.54 12.32 -0.87
CA LEU A 56 -13.14 13.00 -2.09
C LEU A 56 -13.68 14.45 -1.98
N GLU A 57 -12.77 15.40 -1.92
CA GLU A 57 -13.06 16.81 -1.65
C GLU A 57 -12.64 17.65 -2.86
N GLU A 58 -13.53 18.48 -3.38
CA GLU A 58 -13.19 19.45 -4.41
C GLU A 58 -12.48 20.65 -3.79
N VAL A 59 -11.41 21.09 -4.42
CA VAL A 59 -10.63 22.25 -4.01
C VAL A 59 -10.66 23.28 -5.14
N VAL A 60 -11.32 24.40 -4.88
CA VAL A 60 -11.33 25.55 -5.78
C VAL A 60 -9.97 26.25 -5.63
N ASP A 61 -9.12 26.11 -6.64
CA ASP A 61 -7.80 26.72 -6.68
C ASP A 61 -7.57 27.38 -8.05
N GLU A 62 -7.54 28.72 -8.07
CA GLU A 62 -7.40 29.49 -9.29
C GLU A 62 -6.14 29.17 -10.09
N ARG A 63 -5.13 28.56 -9.44
CA ARG A 63 -3.88 28.14 -10.09
C ARG A 63 -4.10 26.92 -11.01
N PHE A 64 -5.10 26.07 -10.71
CA PHE A 64 -5.51 24.96 -11.57
C PHE A 64 -6.64 25.37 -12.51
N GLU A 65 -7.64 26.12 -12.01
CA GLU A 65 -8.81 26.54 -12.78
C GLU A 65 -8.46 27.36 -14.02
N ARG A 66 -7.45 28.26 -13.95
CA ARG A 66 -6.98 29.04 -15.10
C ARG A 66 -6.55 28.18 -16.28
N TYR A 67 -6.10 26.95 -16.01
CA TYR A 67 -5.73 25.97 -17.03
C TYR A 67 -6.89 25.00 -17.36
N GLY A 68 -8.08 25.24 -16.80
CA GLY A 68 -9.27 24.41 -17.02
C GLY A 68 -9.19 23.06 -16.31
N VAL A 69 -8.43 22.94 -15.23
CA VAL A 69 -8.30 21.72 -14.42
C VAL A 69 -9.09 21.88 -13.12
N ARG A 70 -9.99 20.96 -12.87
CA ARG A 70 -10.75 20.82 -11.62
C ARG A 70 -9.98 19.93 -10.67
N LEU A 71 -9.55 20.46 -9.53
CA LEU A 71 -8.75 19.74 -8.54
C LEU A 71 -9.64 19.06 -7.50
N LEU A 72 -9.45 17.76 -7.34
CA LEU A 72 -10.07 16.95 -6.29
C LEU A 72 -8.97 16.40 -5.38
N LEU A 73 -9.19 16.39 -4.07
CA LEU A 73 -8.31 15.73 -3.10
C LEU A 73 -8.94 14.43 -2.62
N LYS A 74 -8.28 13.31 -2.87
CA LYS A 74 -8.64 12.02 -2.27
C LYS A 74 -7.94 11.88 -0.92
N ARG A 75 -8.72 12.02 0.14
CA ARG A 75 -8.24 12.22 1.52
C ARG A 75 -7.96 10.89 2.22
N ASP A 76 -6.98 10.12 1.71
CA ASP A 76 -6.54 8.89 2.38
C ASP A 76 -5.91 9.18 3.76
N ASP A 77 -5.40 10.39 3.98
CA ASP A 77 -4.93 10.85 5.28
C ASP A 77 -6.01 10.82 6.38
N LEU A 78 -7.28 10.81 6.01
CA LEU A 78 -8.42 10.76 6.92
C LEU A 78 -9.02 9.35 7.11
N ILE A 79 -8.42 8.30 6.55
CA ILE A 79 -8.92 6.93 6.72
C ILE A 79 -8.91 6.53 8.19
N HIS A 80 -7.82 6.82 8.90
CA HIS A 80 -7.69 6.49 10.32
C HIS A 80 -6.73 7.47 11.01
N PRO A 81 -7.02 7.96 12.21
CA PRO A 81 -6.22 8.99 12.86
C PRO A 81 -4.80 8.55 13.23
N GLU A 82 -4.57 7.26 13.44
CA GLU A 82 -3.28 6.72 13.87
C GLU A 82 -2.58 5.87 12.80
N LEU A 83 -3.33 5.15 11.97
CA LEU A 83 -2.75 4.43 10.82
C LEU A 83 -2.72 5.36 9.61
N VAL A 84 -1.70 6.20 9.59
CA VAL A 84 -1.63 7.36 8.71
C VAL A 84 -1.73 7.00 7.23
N GLY A 85 -2.76 7.54 6.60
CA GLY A 85 -2.92 7.63 5.16
C GLY A 85 -3.07 6.29 4.44
N ASN A 86 -2.51 6.22 3.25
CA ASN A 86 -2.55 5.02 2.38
C ASN A 86 -1.95 3.76 3.02
N LYS A 87 -1.31 3.88 4.19
CA LYS A 87 -0.75 2.73 4.92
C LYS A 87 -1.84 1.80 5.44
N TRP A 88 -3.03 2.33 5.74
CA TRP A 88 -4.19 1.49 6.01
C TRP A 88 -4.43 0.48 4.88
N ARG A 89 -4.55 0.95 3.63
CA ARG A 89 -4.85 0.10 2.48
C ARG A 89 -3.82 -1.00 2.25
N LYS A 90 -2.55 -0.71 2.54
CA LYS A 90 -1.45 -1.65 2.41
C LYS A 90 -1.33 -2.62 3.57
N LEU A 91 -1.59 -2.15 4.79
CA LEU A 91 -1.45 -2.95 6.00
C LEU A 91 -2.64 -3.87 6.24
N ALA A 92 -3.86 -3.42 6.00
CA ALA A 92 -5.06 -4.20 6.30
C ALA A 92 -5.01 -5.65 5.78
N PRO A 93 -4.71 -5.92 4.49
CA PRO A 93 -4.63 -7.29 4.02
C PRO A 93 -3.44 -8.07 4.60
N ASN A 94 -2.33 -7.40 4.90
CA ASN A 94 -1.17 -8.05 5.53
C ASN A 94 -1.44 -8.42 7.00
N LEU A 95 -2.12 -7.55 7.73
CA LEU A 95 -2.50 -7.79 9.12
C LEU A 95 -3.58 -8.88 9.24
N ALA A 96 -4.53 -8.91 8.29
CA ALA A 96 -5.50 -10.00 8.21
C ALA A 96 -4.81 -11.35 7.97
N ALA A 97 -3.82 -11.38 7.08
CA ALA A 97 -3.05 -12.60 6.79
C ALA A 97 -2.09 -12.99 7.93
N ALA A 98 -1.75 -12.06 8.84
CA ALA A 98 -0.91 -12.37 9.99
C ALA A 98 -1.61 -13.28 11.01
N ASP A 99 -2.94 -13.21 11.10
CA ASP A 99 -3.77 -14.07 11.93
C ASP A 99 -3.27 -14.16 13.39
N GLY A 100 -3.03 -13.01 14.01
CA GLY A 100 -2.53 -12.91 15.38
C GLY A 100 -1.03 -13.13 15.56
N ARG A 101 -0.28 -13.56 14.54
CA ARG A 101 1.17 -13.74 14.62
C ARG A 101 1.90 -12.39 14.69
N PRO A 102 3.10 -12.34 15.29
CA PRO A 102 3.95 -11.17 15.26
C PRO A 102 4.21 -10.69 13.82
N VAL A 103 4.38 -9.39 13.64
CA VAL A 103 4.66 -8.78 12.34
C VAL A 103 6.04 -8.12 12.38
N VAL A 104 6.89 -8.46 11.43
CA VAL A 104 8.17 -7.77 11.20
C VAL A 104 8.12 -6.96 9.93
N THR A 105 8.65 -5.73 10.00
CA THR A 105 8.73 -4.87 8.83
C THR A 105 10.01 -4.04 8.78
N PHE A 106 10.26 -3.35 7.68
CA PHE A 106 11.50 -2.68 7.35
C PHE A 106 11.27 -1.20 7.06
N GLY A 107 12.22 -0.35 7.46
CA GLY A 107 12.14 1.07 7.14
C GLY A 107 13.36 1.87 7.55
N GLY A 108 13.49 3.08 7.01
CA GLY A 108 14.44 4.07 7.52
C GLY A 108 13.92 4.75 8.79
N ALA A 109 14.77 5.55 9.43
CA ALA A 109 14.52 6.21 10.72
C ALA A 109 13.27 7.12 10.77
N TYR A 110 12.77 7.59 9.63
CA TYR A 110 11.57 8.42 9.52
C TYR A 110 10.44 7.75 8.72
N SER A 111 10.42 6.43 8.68
CA SER A 111 9.47 5.65 7.89
C SER A 111 8.04 5.80 8.40
N ASN A 112 7.15 6.31 7.54
CA ASN A 112 5.71 6.32 7.79
C ASN A 112 5.13 4.90 7.91
N HIS A 113 5.78 3.94 7.25
CA HIS A 113 5.35 2.55 7.30
C HIS A 113 5.66 1.91 8.66
N LEU A 114 6.86 2.13 9.22
CA LEU A 114 7.19 1.68 10.58
C LEU A 114 6.17 2.23 11.59
N ARG A 115 5.87 3.52 11.54
CA ARG A 115 4.89 4.16 12.45
C ARG A 115 3.49 3.55 12.32
N ALA A 116 3.03 3.36 11.10
CA ALA A 116 1.71 2.80 10.87
C ALA A 116 1.63 1.33 11.34
N THR A 117 2.71 0.54 11.13
CA THR A 117 2.77 -0.85 11.62
C THR A 117 2.82 -0.90 13.15
N ALA A 118 3.57 -0.01 13.80
CA ALA A 118 3.63 0.08 15.26
C ALA A 118 2.26 0.43 15.85
N ALA A 119 1.60 1.46 15.29
CA ALA A 119 0.26 1.86 15.71
C ALA A 119 -0.77 0.73 15.53
N ALA A 120 -0.71 0.01 14.38
CA ALA A 120 -1.56 -1.14 14.13
C ALA A 120 -1.33 -2.26 15.16
N GLY A 121 -0.05 -2.56 15.47
CA GLY A 121 0.30 -3.54 16.50
C GLY A 121 -0.32 -3.19 17.86
N ARG A 122 -0.16 -1.95 18.30
CA ARG A 122 -0.76 -1.47 19.56
C ARG A 122 -2.29 -1.56 19.56
N LEU A 123 -2.93 -1.15 18.48
CA LEU A 123 -4.39 -1.13 18.37
C LEU A 123 -5.01 -2.52 18.29
N LEU A 124 -4.30 -3.48 17.71
CA LEU A 124 -4.76 -4.85 17.50
C LEU A 124 -4.19 -5.84 18.53
N GLY A 125 -3.32 -5.39 19.44
CA GLY A 125 -2.65 -6.29 20.39
C GLY A 125 -1.63 -7.22 19.74
N LEU A 126 -1.06 -6.85 18.56
CA LEU A 126 -0.08 -7.65 17.84
C LEU A 126 1.35 -7.21 18.19
N ALA A 127 2.23 -8.18 18.44
CA ALA A 127 3.65 -7.88 18.57
C ALA A 127 4.23 -7.41 17.23
N THR A 128 4.99 -6.31 17.25
CA THR A 128 5.61 -5.76 16.05
C THR A 128 7.12 -5.58 16.22
N VAL A 129 7.85 -5.84 15.14
CA VAL A 129 9.31 -5.66 15.06
C VAL A 129 9.63 -4.78 13.86
N GLY A 130 10.37 -3.70 14.10
CA GLY A 130 10.85 -2.79 13.07
C GLY A 130 12.34 -2.99 12.82
N VAL A 131 12.71 -3.52 11.66
CA VAL A 131 14.11 -3.55 11.22
C VAL A 131 14.46 -2.21 10.61
N VAL A 132 15.25 -1.42 11.34
CA VAL A 132 15.62 -0.04 11.00
C VAL A 132 16.95 0.00 10.27
N ARG A 133 16.99 0.67 9.12
CA ARG A 133 18.23 0.84 8.35
C ARG A 133 19.21 1.77 9.07
N GLY A 134 20.40 1.27 9.43
CA GLY A 134 21.48 2.03 10.05
C GLY A 134 21.77 1.58 11.47
N HIS A 135 22.71 0.62 11.65
CA HIS A 135 23.14 0.15 12.95
C HIS A 135 23.76 1.25 13.81
N GLU A 136 24.30 2.29 13.18
CA GLU A 136 24.86 3.48 13.84
C GLU A 136 23.83 4.28 14.65
N LEU A 137 22.56 3.97 14.50
CA LEU A 137 21.46 4.59 15.25
C LEU A 137 21.18 3.88 16.58
N ALA A 138 21.65 2.65 16.77
CA ALA A 138 21.35 1.84 17.95
C ALA A 138 21.79 2.49 19.27
N GLY A 139 22.95 3.14 19.26
CA GLY A 139 23.51 3.83 20.44
C GLY A 139 23.11 5.30 20.58
N ARG A 140 22.17 5.80 19.79
CA ARG A 140 21.76 7.22 19.78
C ARG A 140 20.36 7.39 20.35
N PRO A 141 20.04 8.57 20.92
CA PRO A 141 18.67 8.89 21.26
C PRO A 141 17.73 8.73 20.05
N LEU A 142 16.59 8.08 20.27
CA LEU A 142 15.61 7.88 19.21
C LEU A 142 15.08 9.23 18.69
N ASN A 143 15.06 9.39 17.39
CA ASN A 143 14.35 10.52 16.80
C ASN A 143 12.84 10.42 17.07
N PRO A 144 12.05 11.49 16.89
CA PRO A 144 10.62 11.49 17.20
C PRO A 144 9.81 10.38 16.52
N SER A 145 10.19 9.97 15.31
CA SER A 145 9.51 8.91 14.56
C SER A 145 9.75 7.53 15.18
N LEU A 146 10.99 7.17 15.50
CA LEU A 146 11.34 5.91 16.14
C LEU A 146 10.88 5.87 17.60
N ALA A 147 10.96 7.00 18.31
CA ALA A 147 10.42 7.12 19.68
C ALA A 147 8.91 6.85 19.71
N ARG A 148 8.16 7.29 18.69
CA ARG A 148 6.74 6.95 18.56
C ARG A 148 6.54 5.46 18.30
N CYS A 149 7.33 4.84 17.41
CA CYS A 149 7.25 3.40 17.17
C CYS A 149 7.49 2.60 18.46
N ALA A 150 8.51 2.96 19.23
CA ALA A 150 8.82 2.32 20.50
C ALA A 150 7.69 2.55 21.55
N ALA A 151 7.14 3.74 21.63
CA ALA A 151 6.00 4.07 22.52
C ALA A 151 4.72 3.30 22.15
N ASP A 152 4.56 2.97 20.88
CA ASP A 152 3.46 2.11 20.38
C ASP A 152 3.78 0.60 20.56
N GLY A 153 4.89 0.24 21.25
CA GLY A 153 5.24 -1.14 21.60
C GLY A 153 6.04 -1.88 20.53
N MET A 154 6.47 -1.21 19.45
CA MET A 154 7.32 -1.83 18.44
C MET A 154 8.73 -2.05 18.96
N ARG A 155 9.24 -3.29 18.87
CA ARG A 155 10.63 -3.59 19.12
C ARG A 155 11.48 -3.17 17.92
N LEU A 156 12.48 -2.32 18.15
CA LEU A 156 13.36 -1.80 17.10
C LEU A 156 14.66 -2.60 17.04
N HIS A 157 14.99 -3.10 15.86
CA HIS A 157 16.28 -3.72 15.54
C HIS A 157 17.00 -2.88 14.48
N PHE A 158 18.23 -2.44 14.78
CA PHE A 158 19.01 -1.59 13.89
C PHE A 158 19.95 -2.44 13.05
N ALA A 159 19.68 -2.55 11.75
CA ALA A 159 20.43 -3.36 10.84
C ALA A 159 21.53 -2.57 10.13
N ASP A 160 22.64 -3.25 9.83
CA ASP A 160 23.69 -2.71 8.97
C ASP A 160 23.14 -2.30 7.59
N ARG A 161 23.69 -1.24 7.01
CA ARG A 161 23.22 -0.70 5.73
C ARG A 161 23.45 -1.64 4.56
N ALA A 162 24.51 -2.46 4.59
CA ALA A 162 24.79 -3.44 3.54
C ALA A 162 23.80 -4.61 3.65
N ALA A 163 23.65 -5.21 4.82
CA ALA A 163 22.65 -6.25 5.06
C ALA A 163 21.22 -5.77 4.74
N TYR A 164 20.89 -4.54 5.15
CA TYR A 164 19.58 -3.96 4.85
C TYR A 164 19.33 -3.81 3.33
N ARG A 165 20.34 -3.49 2.54
CA ARG A 165 20.22 -3.39 1.07
C ARG A 165 19.86 -4.73 0.45
N HIS A 166 20.41 -5.82 0.97
CA HIS A 166 20.23 -7.19 0.49
C HIS A 166 19.11 -7.96 1.22
N LYS A 167 18.24 -7.26 1.97
CA LYS A 167 17.17 -7.86 2.79
C LYS A 167 16.13 -8.70 2.01
N ALA A 168 16.08 -8.58 0.68
CA ALA A 168 15.23 -9.42 -0.17
C ALA A 168 15.82 -10.80 -0.47
N GLU A 169 17.13 -10.98 -0.26
CA GLU A 169 17.81 -12.25 -0.45
C GLU A 169 17.46 -13.20 0.70
N PRO A 170 17.02 -14.44 0.42
CA PRO A 170 16.54 -15.36 1.46
C PRO A 170 17.50 -15.56 2.64
N GLY A 171 18.79 -15.72 2.38
CA GLY A 171 19.81 -15.90 3.42
C GLY A 171 20.00 -14.66 4.28
N THR A 172 20.04 -13.48 3.67
CA THR A 172 20.16 -12.19 4.36
C THR A 172 18.90 -11.90 5.18
N LEU A 173 17.73 -12.15 4.62
CA LEU A 173 16.45 -12.02 5.34
C LEU A 173 16.44 -12.91 6.57
N ALA A 174 16.76 -14.21 6.44
CA ALA A 174 16.78 -15.13 7.57
C ALA A 174 17.78 -14.70 8.67
N ALA A 175 18.93 -14.16 8.29
CA ALA A 175 19.90 -13.62 9.24
C ALA A 175 19.37 -12.38 9.98
N LEU A 176 18.71 -11.46 9.28
CA LEU A 176 18.09 -10.28 9.87
C LEU A 176 16.94 -10.65 10.83
N LEU A 177 16.13 -11.64 10.46
CA LEU A 177 15.02 -12.11 11.31
C LEU A 177 15.56 -12.73 12.60
N ARG A 178 16.60 -13.60 12.52
CA ARG A 178 17.26 -14.16 13.71
C ARG A 178 17.86 -13.07 14.61
N ALA A 179 18.62 -12.15 14.03
CA ALA A 179 19.21 -11.04 14.78
C ALA A 179 18.15 -10.15 15.45
N ALA A 180 16.99 -10.03 14.83
CA ALA A 180 15.85 -9.32 15.39
C ALA A 180 14.98 -10.19 16.31
N GLY A 181 15.26 -11.50 16.50
CA GLY A 181 14.42 -12.44 17.22
C GLY A 181 12.98 -12.47 16.71
N ALA A 182 12.82 -12.56 15.38
CA ALA A 182 11.55 -12.44 14.69
C ALA A 182 11.35 -13.54 13.63
N GLU A 183 11.92 -14.73 13.86
CA GLU A 183 11.88 -15.85 12.91
C GLU A 183 10.45 -16.31 12.63
N ASP A 184 9.57 -16.29 13.62
CA ASP A 184 8.17 -16.72 13.52
C ASP A 184 7.23 -15.59 13.06
N ALA A 185 7.76 -14.38 12.80
CA ALA A 185 6.96 -13.24 12.45
C ALA A 185 6.56 -13.27 10.96
N VAL A 186 5.39 -12.73 10.67
CA VAL A 186 4.96 -12.44 9.30
C VAL A 186 5.77 -11.26 8.75
N VAL A 187 6.43 -11.48 7.64
CA VAL A 187 7.25 -10.44 6.98
C VAL A 187 6.38 -9.53 6.13
N VAL A 188 6.34 -8.25 6.49
CA VAL A 188 5.77 -7.18 5.66
C VAL A 188 6.92 -6.35 5.12
N PRO A 189 7.14 -6.31 3.79
CA PRO A 189 8.33 -5.67 3.23
C PRO A 189 8.32 -4.15 3.41
N GLU A 190 9.44 -3.51 3.07
CA GLU A 190 9.63 -2.05 3.18
C GLU A 190 8.52 -1.29 2.45
N GLY A 191 7.95 -0.28 3.13
CA GLY A 191 6.81 0.47 2.62
C GLY A 191 5.52 -0.34 2.52
N GLY A 192 5.51 -1.59 2.99
CA GLY A 192 4.38 -2.51 2.91
C GLY A 192 4.06 -2.98 1.48
N SER A 193 5.02 -2.95 0.55
CA SER A 193 4.73 -3.23 -0.87
C SER A 193 4.95 -4.70 -1.19
N ASN A 194 3.87 -5.47 -1.20
CA ASN A 194 3.76 -6.84 -1.68
C ASN A 194 2.42 -7.05 -2.40
N ALA A 195 2.20 -8.23 -2.96
CA ALA A 195 0.98 -8.56 -3.70
C ALA A 195 -0.32 -8.31 -2.90
N ALA A 196 -0.34 -8.63 -1.61
CA ALA A 196 -1.49 -8.38 -0.73
C ALA A 196 -1.78 -6.87 -0.60
N ALA A 197 -0.75 -6.07 -0.36
CA ALA A 197 -0.87 -4.61 -0.26
C ALA A 197 -1.30 -3.96 -1.58
N VAL A 198 -0.80 -4.46 -2.71
CA VAL A 198 -1.20 -3.98 -4.04
C VAL A 198 -2.68 -4.25 -4.28
N ARG A 199 -3.15 -5.45 -3.98
CA ARG A 199 -4.59 -5.78 -4.03
C ARG A 199 -5.41 -4.91 -3.09
N GLY A 200 -4.92 -4.61 -1.88
CA GLY A 200 -5.58 -3.70 -0.94
C GLY A 200 -5.68 -2.25 -1.42
N CYS A 201 -4.73 -1.81 -2.26
CA CYS A 201 -4.77 -0.47 -2.86
C CYS A 201 -5.67 -0.37 -4.10
N ARG A 202 -6.18 -1.48 -4.64
CA ARG A 202 -7.10 -1.48 -5.78
C ARG A 202 -8.39 -0.71 -5.47
N ALA A 203 -8.92 -0.87 -4.27
CA ALA A 203 -10.12 -0.16 -3.82
C ALA A 203 -9.99 1.38 -3.92
N LEU A 204 -8.78 1.94 -3.80
CA LEU A 204 -8.55 3.38 -4.00
C LEU A 204 -8.90 3.80 -5.44
N GLY A 205 -8.55 2.99 -6.43
CA GLY A 205 -8.90 3.24 -7.83
C GLY A 205 -10.40 3.10 -8.07
N GLU A 206 -11.01 2.07 -7.51
CA GLU A 206 -12.46 1.83 -7.60
C GLU A 206 -13.26 3.00 -6.98
N GLU A 207 -12.79 3.55 -5.86
CA GLU A 207 -13.40 4.73 -5.21
C GLU A 207 -13.27 6.02 -6.05
N LEU A 208 -12.32 6.10 -6.97
CA LEU A 208 -12.10 7.27 -7.85
C LEU A 208 -12.75 7.12 -9.23
N SER A 209 -13.07 5.89 -9.64
CA SER A 209 -13.68 5.61 -10.94
C SER A 209 -15.03 6.33 -11.08
N GLY A 210 -15.22 7.03 -12.21
CA GLY A 210 -16.40 7.86 -12.47
C GLY A 210 -16.40 9.23 -11.80
N HIS A 211 -15.40 9.55 -10.97
CA HIS A 211 -15.28 10.85 -10.29
C HIS A 211 -14.15 11.72 -10.83
N ALA A 212 -13.16 11.12 -11.46
CA ALA A 212 -12.01 11.83 -12.01
C ALA A 212 -11.57 11.20 -13.34
N ASP A 213 -10.95 12.01 -14.21
CA ASP A 213 -10.35 11.58 -15.47
C ASP A 213 -8.90 11.13 -15.26
N VAL A 214 -8.23 11.79 -14.33
CA VAL A 214 -6.83 11.53 -13.97
C VAL A 214 -6.71 11.41 -12.45
N ALA A 215 -6.06 10.37 -11.99
CA ALA A 215 -5.63 10.25 -10.60
C ALA A 215 -4.12 10.43 -10.48
N ALA A 216 -3.65 11.07 -9.42
CA ALA A 216 -2.23 11.26 -9.19
C ALA A 216 -1.83 10.97 -7.75
N LEU A 217 -0.64 10.39 -7.56
CA LEU A 217 -0.09 10.16 -6.23
C LEU A 217 1.44 10.25 -6.19
N ALA A 218 1.96 10.63 -5.03
CA ALA A 218 3.40 10.57 -4.77
C ALA A 218 3.85 9.13 -4.49
N CYS A 219 4.93 8.71 -5.13
CA CYS A 219 5.42 7.33 -5.12
C CYS A 219 6.74 7.17 -4.39
N GLY A 220 6.78 6.25 -3.41
CA GLY A 220 8.02 5.73 -2.81
C GLY A 220 8.36 4.36 -3.40
N THR A 221 7.69 3.31 -2.92
CA THR A 221 7.92 1.90 -3.28
C THR A 221 6.96 1.36 -4.35
N GLY A 222 6.15 2.18 -4.99
CA GLY A 222 5.29 1.81 -6.11
C GLY A 222 4.00 1.05 -5.79
N GLY A 223 3.89 0.37 -4.65
CA GLY A 223 2.76 -0.53 -4.36
C GLY A 223 1.38 0.13 -4.38
N THR A 224 1.27 1.41 -3.97
CA THR A 224 -0.01 2.14 -4.06
C THR A 224 -0.36 2.47 -5.50
N LEU A 225 0.63 2.88 -6.32
CA LEU A 225 0.43 3.13 -7.75
C LEU A 225 -0.04 1.87 -8.47
N ALA A 226 0.64 0.73 -8.22
CA ALA A 226 0.31 -0.55 -8.83
C ALA A 226 -1.16 -0.96 -8.57
N GLY A 227 -1.63 -0.78 -7.33
CA GLY A 227 -3.01 -1.11 -6.95
C GLY A 227 -4.02 -0.08 -7.45
N LEU A 228 -3.75 1.21 -7.28
CA LEU A 228 -4.61 2.29 -7.75
C LEU A 228 -4.88 2.16 -9.26
N ALA A 229 -3.84 1.96 -10.06
CA ALA A 229 -3.98 1.79 -11.51
C ALA A 229 -4.85 0.59 -11.87
N ALA A 230 -4.75 -0.51 -11.13
CA ALA A 230 -5.56 -1.70 -11.36
C ALA A 230 -7.06 -1.52 -11.07
N GLY A 231 -7.42 -0.54 -10.24
CA GLY A 231 -8.82 -0.26 -9.88
C GLY A 231 -9.42 0.98 -10.56
N PHE A 232 -8.61 1.82 -11.18
CA PHE A 232 -9.06 3.09 -11.75
C PHE A 232 -9.37 2.96 -13.24
N THR A 233 -10.64 2.74 -13.56
CA THR A 233 -11.11 2.53 -14.94
C THR A 233 -12.51 3.13 -15.14
N PRO A 234 -12.76 3.90 -16.23
CA PRO A 234 -11.75 4.43 -17.13
C PRO A 234 -10.97 5.57 -16.48
N GLY A 235 -9.69 5.71 -16.79
CA GLY A 235 -8.88 6.81 -16.31
C GLY A 235 -7.38 6.53 -16.36
N ARG A 236 -6.59 7.58 -16.24
CA ARG A 236 -5.12 7.52 -16.25
C ARG A 236 -4.56 7.87 -14.88
N VAL A 237 -3.53 7.15 -14.44
CA VAL A 237 -2.83 7.41 -13.18
C VAL A 237 -1.44 8.00 -13.42
N ILE A 238 -1.11 9.07 -12.72
CA ILE A 238 0.21 9.68 -12.74
C ILE A 238 0.89 9.44 -11.38
N GLY A 239 1.98 8.70 -11.40
CA GLY A 239 2.86 8.55 -10.27
C GLY A 239 3.96 9.61 -10.28
N VAL A 240 4.17 10.29 -9.15
CA VAL A 240 5.29 11.24 -8.98
C VAL A 240 6.31 10.62 -8.02
N PRO A 241 7.43 10.07 -8.53
CA PRO A 241 8.46 9.49 -7.70
C PRO A 241 9.11 10.53 -6.77
N VAL A 242 9.25 10.18 -5.49
CA VAL A 242 9.98 11.01 -4.51
C VAL A 242 11.44 10.57 -4.33
N LEU A 243 11.78 9.42 -4.89
CA LEU A 243 13.13 8.87 -4.97
C LEU A 243 13.74 9.18 -6.34
N ARG A 244 15.06 9.33 -6.38
CA ARG A 244 15.82 9.44 -7.62
C ARG A 244 16.31 8.06 -8.04
N GLY A 245 16.31 7.74 -9.35
CA GLY A 245 16.97 6.52 -9.83
C GLY A 245 16.30 5.74 -10.96
N GLY A 246 15.11 6.14 -11.44
CA GLY A 246 14.49 5.53 -12.64
C GLY A 246 13.99 4.08 -12.51
N PHE A 247 14.13 3.45 -11.34
CA PHE A 247 13.81 2.02 -11.11
C PHE A 247 12.33 1.75 -10.85
N LEU A 248 11.56 2.80 -10.56
CA LEU A 248 10.19 2.64 -10.02
C LEU A 248 9.23 2.02 -11.04
N GLY A 249 9.42 2.28 -12.33
CA GLY A 249 8.58 1.72 -13.39
C GLY A 249 8.64 0.19 -13.45
N GLU A 250 9.84 -0.36 -13.34
CA GLU A 250 10.04 -1.83 -13.29
C GLU A 250 9.45 -2.43 -12.02
N GLU A 251 9.65 -1.76 -10.88
CA GLU A 251 9.11 -2.22 -9.61
C GLU A 251 7.57 -2.23 -9.60
N VAL A 252 6.92 -1.22 -10.19
CA VAL A 252 5.44 -1.20 -10.33
C VAL A 252 4.95 -2.36 -11.19
N ARG A 253 5.62 -2.63 -12.34
CA ARG A 253 5.26 -3.78 -13.21
C ARG A 253 5.44 -5.10 -12.48
N ARG A 254 6.57 -5.29 -11.78
CA ARG A 254 6.82 -6.48 -10.97
C ARG A 254 5.74 -6.67 -9.91
N LEU A 255 5.36 -5.62 -9.20
CA LEU A 255 4.31 -5.66 -8.20
C LEU A 255 2.92 -5.97 -8.79
N GLN A 256 2.63 -5.51 -10.01
CA GLN A 256 1.40 -5.86 -10.72
C GLN A 256 1.43 -7.31 -11.18
N GLU A 257 2.57 -7.81 -11.66
CA GLU A 257 2.76 -9.22 -11.98
C GLU A 257 2.49 -10.11 -10.77
N ASP A 258 3.13 -9.82 -9.64
CA ASP A 258 2.95 -10.57 -8.40
C ASP A 258 1.51 -10.55 -7.85
N ALA A 259 0.79 -9.43 -8.06
CA ALA A 259 -0.54 -9.26 -7.50
C ALA A 259 -1.68 -9.74 -8.42
N PHE A 260 -1.51 -9.60 -9.75
CA PHE A 260 -2.58 -9.75 -10.73
C PHE A 260 -2.22 -10.62 -11.93
N GLY A 261 -0.99 -11.13 -12.01
CA GLY A 261 -0.49 -11.94 -13.12
C GLY A 261 -0.33 -11.15 -14.42
N GLY A 262 0.00 -9.85 -14.33
CA GLY A 262 0.26 -9.00 -15.49
C GLY A 262 -0.02 -7.52 -15.27
N PRO A 263 0.29 -6.66 -16.26
CA PRO A 263 0.04 -5.23 -16.23
C PRO A 263 -1.45 -4.90 -16.03
N ARG A 264 -1.74 -3.83 -15.28
CA ARG A 264 -3.11 -3.35 -15.01
C ARG A 264 -3.20 -1.84 -15.08
N GLY A 265 -4.26 -1.35 -15.74
CA GLY A 265 -4.61 0.06 -15.84
C GLY A 265 -3.64 0.88 -16.69
N ASP A 266 -4.03 2.13 -16.96
CA ASP A 266 -3.17 3.11 -17.63
C ASP A 266 -2.45 3.94 -16.57
N TRP A 267 -1.12 3.89 -16.55
CA TRP A 267 -0.31 4.67 -15.62
C TRP A 267 1.02 5.11 -16.22
N SER A 268 1.49 6.23 -15.74
CA SER A 268 2.79 6.79 -16.10
C SER A 268 3.51 7.37 -14.88
N LEU A 269 4.81 7.60 -15.02
CA LEU A 269 5.64 8.26 -14.01
C LEU A 269 6.15 9.59 -14.54
N ASP A 270 6.08 10.64 -13.71
CA ASP A 270 6.78 11.89 -13.97
C ASP A 270 7.89 12.05 -12.91
N GLU A 271 9.11 11.80 -13.34
CA GLU A 271 10.30 11.78 -12.47
C GLU A 271 10.91 13.16 -12.19
N ARG A 272 10.37 14.24 -12.76
CA ARG A 272 10.94 15.59 -12.65
C ARG A 272 10.85 16.19 -11.24
N PHE A 273 9.87 15.75 -10.43
CA PHE A 273 9.46 16.47 -9.22
C PHE A 273 10.01 15.91 -7.92
N HIS A 274 11.01 15.05 -7.94
CA HIS A 274 11.61 14.46 -6.72
C HIS A 274 12.39 15.48 -5.86
N CYS A 275 12.63 16.73 -6.32
CA CYS A 275 13.38 17.79 -5.62
C CYS A 275 14.79 17.34 -5.17
N GLY A 276 15.49 16.57 -5.99
CA GLY A 276 16.84 16.05 -5.67
C GLY A 276 16.84 14.72 -4.91
N GLY A 277 15.66 14.15 -4.54
CA GLY A 277 15.52 12.84 -3.94
C GLY A 277 14.72 12.80 -2.64
N TYR A 278 14.79 11.66 -1.95
CA TYR A 278 14.02 11.43 -0.72
C TYR A 278 14.36 12.44 0.39
N ALA A 279 13.31 12.95 1.04
CA ALA A 279 13.36 13.93 2.13
C ALA A 279 14.10 15.24 1.79
N ARG A 280 14.39 15.50 0.51
CA ARG A 280 14.91 16.80 0.06
C ARG A 280 13.74 17.71 -0.32
N THR A 281 13.84 18.98 0.08
CA THR A 281 12.89 20.03 -0.26
C THR A 281 13.63 21.18 -0.97
N THR A 282 12.84 22.11 -1.53
CA THR A 282 13.34 23.37 -2.10
C THR A 282 12.52 24.51 -1.52
N LEU A 283 13.06 25.73 -1.53
CA LEU A 283 12.31 26.91 -1.09
C LEU A 283 10.98 27.07 -1.84
N ALA A 284 10.96 26.74 -3.14
CA ALA A 284 9.73 26.79 -3.94
C ALA A 284 8.70 25.76 -3.49
N LEU A 285 9.13 24.54 -3.14
CA LEU A 285 8.25 23.50 -2.61
C LEU A 285 7.68 23.90 -1.24
N ASP A 286 8.52 24.43 -0.35
CA ASP A 286 8.10 24.84 0.98
C ASP A 286 7.11 26.01 0.91
N ALA A 287 7.39 27.04 0.10
CA ALA A 287 6.48 28.15 -0.14
C ALA A 287 5.14 27.71 -0.74
N PHE A 288 5.17 26.77 -1.70
CA PHE A 288 3.95 26.20 -2.28
C PHE A 288 3.11 25.46 -1.24
N ALA A 289 3.75 24.63 -0.40
CA ALA A 289 3.05 23.86 0.64
C ALA A 289 2.41 24.78 1.69
N ASP A 290 3.14 25.81 2.14
CA ASP A 290 2.63 26.80 3.10
C ASP A 290 1.48 27.62 2.50
N ASP A 291 1.57 27.99 1.22
CA ASP A 291 0.51 28.71 0.53
C ASP A 291 -0.74 27.85 0.34
N PHE A 292 -0.57 26.58 -0.03
CA PHE A 292 -1.68 25.63 -0.19
C PHE A 292 -2.42 25.41 1.14
N GLU A 293 -1.67 25.22 2.24
CA GLU A 293 -2.26 25.08 3.58
C GLU A 293 -3.04 26.31 4.00
N ARG A 294 -2.50 27.54 3.77
CA ARG A 294 -3.22 28.78 4.08
C ARG A 294 -4.52 28.95 3.29
N ARG A 295 -4.54 28.55 2.02
CA ARG A 295 -5.71 28.69 1.12
C ARG A 295 -6.79 27.68 1.42
N HIS A 296 -6.41 26.44 1.68
CA HIS A 296 -7.33 25.31 1.68
C HIS A 296 -7.45 24.59 3.03
N GLY A 297 -6.68 25.00 4.04
CA GLY A 297 -6.70 24.35 5.35
C GLY A 297 -6.18 22.91 5.35
N VAL A 298 -5.50 22.49 4.27
CA VAL A 298 -4.97 21.12 4.11
C VAL A 298 -3.44 21.16 4.24
N PRO A 299 -2.88 20.71 5.37
CA PRO A 299 -1.43 20.67 5.55
C PRO A 299 -0.80 19.60 4.67
N LEU A 300 0.16 20.00 3.84
CA LEU A 300 0.84 19.10 2.92
C LEU A 300 2.11 18.51 3.52
N GLU A 301 2.21 17.20 3.53
CA GLU A 301 3.45 16.53 3.86
C GLU A 301 4.48 16.75 2.72
N ARG A 302 5.67 17.30 3.07
CA ARG A 302 6.62 17.84 2.08
C ARG A 302 7.46 16.80 1.35
N VAL A 303 7.57 15.58 1.89
CA VAL A 303 8.37 14.52 1.25
C VAL A 303 7.63 13.88 0.08
N TYR A 304 6.29 13.82 0.16
CA TYR A 304 5.42 13.14 -0.80
C TYR A 304 4.38 14.08 -1.43
N VAL A 305 3.35 14.43 -0.68
CA VAL A 305 2.13 15.07 -1.20
C VAL A 305 2.40 16.45 -1.80
N ALA A 306 3.23 17.27 -1.15
CA ALA A 306 3.57 18.59 -1.65
C ALA A 306 4.33 18.52 -2.99
N LYS A 307 5.26 17.56 -3.15
CA LYS A 307 5.98 17.35 -4.40
C LYS A 307 5.04 16.99 -5.55
N MET A 308 4.12 16.09 -5.30
CA MET A 308 3.12 15.69 -6.28
C MET A 308 2.26 16.89 -6.69
N LEU A 309 1.67 17.62 -5.75
CA LEU A 309 0.79 18.76 -6.06
C LEU A 309 1.53 19.88 -6.80
N LEU A 310 2.77 20.21 -6.41
CA LEU A 310 3.61 21.16 -7.15
C LEU A 310 3.89 20.66 -8.57
N GLY A 311 4.16 19.36 -8.71
CA GLY A 311 4.33 18.71 -10.02
C GLY A 311 3.08 18.81 -10.87
N LEU A 312 1.91 18.51 -10.32
CA LEU A 312 0.64 18.59 -11.03
C LEU A 312 0.31 20.03 -11.48
N LEU A 313 0.60 21.00 -10.63
CA LEU A 313 0.45 22.41 -11.01
C LEU A 313 1.38 22.77 -12.17
N THR A 314 2.61 22.30 -12.14
CA THR A 314 3.57 22.52 -13.23
C THR A 314 3.10 21.86 -14.53
N MET A 315 2.62 20.61 -14.45
CA MET A 315 2.04 19.90 -15.59
C MET A 315 0.80 20.62 -16.17
N ALA A 316 -0.08 21.15 -15.31
CA ALA A 316 -1.22 21.94 -15.75
C ALA A 316 -0.79 23.21 -16.51
N ARG A 317 0.26 23.90 -16.03
CA ARG A 317 0.86 25.06 -16.69
C ARG A 317 1.48 24.72 -18.06
N GLU A 318 2.01 23.52 -18.18
CA GLU A 318 2.59 22.97 -19.42
C GLU A 318 1.52 22.45 -20.41
N GLY A 319 0.23 22.47 -20.03
CA GLY A 319 -0.86 21.99 -20.90
C GLY A 319 -0.99 20.47 -20.94
N ALA A 320 -0.47 19.75 -19.94
CA ALA A 320 -0.52 18.29 -19.90
C ALA A 320 -1.93 17.71 -19.68
N PHE A 321 -2.89 18.56 -19.33
CA PHE A 321 -4.28 18.21 -19.09
C PHE A 321 -5.19 18.96 -20.05
N PRO A 322 -6.05 18.28 -20.80
CA PRO A 322 -7.13 18.95 -21.56
C PRO A 322 -7.99 19.82 -20.65
N ARG A 323 -8.54 20.92 -21.19
CA ARG A 323 -9.49 21.76 -20.43
C ARG A 323 -10.73 20.94 -20.08
N GLY A 324 -11.18 21.07 -18.85
CA GLY A 324 -12.29 20.30 -18.29
C GLY A 324 -11.84 19.04 -17.53
N THR A 325 -10.55 18.70 -17.52
CA THR A 325 -10.05 17.55 -16.78
C THR A 325 -10.33 17.65 -15.28
N SER A 326 -10.96 16.61 -14.74
CA SER A 326 -11.09 16.37 -13.30
C SER A 326 -9.86 15.57 -12.81
N LEU A 327 -9.02 16.20 -11.99
CA LEU A 327 -7.75 15.66 -11.50
C LEU A 327 -7.85 15.34 -10.01
N ALA A 328 -7.81 14.04 -9.66
CA ALA A 328 -7.81 13.59 -8.28
C ALA A 328 -6.39 13.41 -7.74
N ALA A 329 -5.96 14.25 -6.82
CA ALA A 329 -4.68 14.15 -6.13
C ALA A 329 -4.86 13.36 -4.82
N VAL A 330 -4.14 12.23 -4.68
CA VAL A 330 -4.24 11.39 -3.48
C VAL A 330 -3.36 11.95 -2.35
N VAL A 331 -4.00 12.41 -1.28
CA VAL A 331 -3.33 12.83 -0.04
C VAL A 331 -3.01 11.57 0.76
N THR A 332 -1.82 11.02 0.54
CA THR A 332 -1.39 9.73 1.10
C THR A 332 -1.02 9.77 2.58
N GLY A 333 -1.00 10.93 3.20
CA GLY A 333 -0.72 11.17 4.61
C GLY A 333 -0.48 12.63 4.89
N GLY A 334 -0.74 13.05 6.13
CA GLY A 334 -0.45 14.39 6.61
C GLY A 334 0.98 14.53 7.14
N PRO A 335 1.43 15.76 7.44
CA PRO A 335 2.69 15.99 8.11
C PRO A 335 2.71 15.27 9.46
N PHE A 336 3.90 14.79 9.83
CA PHE A 336 4.09 14.23 11.16
C PHE A 336 3.82 15.33 12.20
N PRO A 337 2.95 15.09 13.20
CA PRO A 337 2.64 16.12 14.18
C PRO A 337 3.93 16.69 14.78
N ARG A 338 4.18 17.97 14.57
CA ARG A 338 5.19 18.70 15.34
C ARG A 338 4.66 18.72 16.77
N ARG A 339 5.32 18.08 17.69
CA ARG A 339 4.89 17.85 19.06
C ARG A 339 4.42 19.13 19.75
N GLY A 340 3.20 19.07 20.34
CA GLY A 340 3.02 19.52 21.70
C GLY A 340 3.57 18.45 22.67
N PRO A 341 3.95 18.79 23.91
CA PRO A 341 4.47 17.83 24.86
C PRO A 341 3.47 16.72 25.12
N LEU A 342 3.96 15.46 25.19
CA LEU A 342 3.16 14.32 25.64
C LEU A 342 2.62 14.69 27.02
N SER A 343 1.30 14.86 27.15
CA SER A 343 0.68 14.98 28.46
C SER A 343 1.04 13.74 29.27
N PRO A 344 1.61 13.89 30.49
CA PRO A 344 1.88 12.74 31.33
C PRO A 344 0.58 12.02 31.62
N LYS A 345 0.57 10.69 31.41
CA LYS A 345 -0.55 9.85 31.84
C LYS A 345 -0.74 10.07 33.35
N SER A 346 -1.92 10.50 33.75
CA SER A 346 -2.32 10.47 35.15
C SER A 346 -2.21 9.03 35.66
N PRO A 347 -1.56 8.77 36.80
CA PRO A 347 -1.52 7.45 37.40
C PRO A 347 -2.94 7.09 37.84
N ARG A 348 -3.39 5.87 37.49
CA ARG A 348 -4.55 5.22 38.09
C ARG A 348 -4.10 4.42 39.30
#